data_357a9989e7837f2bc0e9db35b4200f46
#
_entry.id   357a9989e7837f2bc0e9db35b4200f46
#
_cell.length_a   1.000
_cell.length_b   1.000
_cell.length_c   1.000
_cell.angle_alpha   90.00
_cell.angle_beta   90.00
_cell.angle_gamma   90.00
#
_symmetry.space_group_name_H-M   'P 1'
#
loop_
_entity.id
_entity.type
_entity.pdbx_description
1 polymer ?
#
loop_
_entity_poly.entity_id
_entity_poly.type
_entity_poly.pdbx_seq_one_letter_code
_entity_poly.pdbx_strand_id
1 'polypeptide(L)'
;MKHTKITIHTDGSCLNNPGRGGWAAAVRRYADDEEVKKALLSGHAPATTNNRMEMTAALRGLGKIKRNEQAQITVYSDSQLLIGGMTEWLPNWQRNAWRKSSGKPVENRDLWEALVAVCEGLDVKWTWVRGHNGDARNEEVDAIAFAAASKVA
;
A
#
# COMPACT_ATOMS: atom_id res chain seq x y z
N MET A 1 -14.62 15.82 -15.14
CA MET A 1 -13.75 16.63 -14.27
C MET A 1 -12.37 15.99 -14.19
N LYS A 2 -11.34 16.80 -14.34
CA LYS A 2 -9.97 16.33 -14.31
C LYS A 2 -9.44 16.31 -12.86
N HIS A 3 -8.97 15.16 -12.42
CA HIS A 3 -8.37 15.03 -11.10
C HIS A 3 -6.89 15.33 -11.20
N THR A 4 -6.38 16.25 -10.38
CA THR A 4 -4.98 16.67 -10.40
C THR A 4 -4.15 16.02 -9.31
N LYS A 5 -4.80 15.46 -8.30
CA LYS A 5 -4.13 14.87 -7.14
C LYS A 5 -4.94 13.68 -6.62
N ILE A 6 -4.23 12.62 -6.29
CA ILE A 6 -4.83 11.43 -5.68
C ILE A 6 -4.01 11.08 -4.44
N THR A 7 -4.68 10.80 -3.34
CA THR A 7 -4.03 10.27 -2.14
C THR A 7 -4.54 8.88 -1.85
N ILE A 8 -3.65 8.00 -1.42
CA ILE A 8 -4.00 6.64 -1.03
C ILE A 8 -3.43 6.39 0.36
N HIS A 9 -4.31 6.26 1.34
CA HIS A 9 -3.94 5.86 2.70
C HIS A 9 -4.14 4.37 2.81
N THR A 10 -3.15 3.65 3.32
CA THR A 10 -3.14 2.19 3.35
C THR A 10 -2.77 1.68 4.72
N ASP A 11 -3.28 0.51 5.08
CA ASP A 11 -2.83 -0.20 6.26
C ASP A 11 -3.07 -1.69 6.12
N GLY A 12 -2.29 -2.47 6.86
CA GLY A 12 -2.42 -3.90 6.95
C GLY A 12 -2.41 -4.33 8.41
N SER A 13 -3.14 -5.38 8.71
CA SER A 13 -3.24 -5.92 10.05
C SER A 13 -3.17 -7.45 9.98
N CYS A 14 -2.45 -8.04 10.92
CA CYS A 14 -2.37 -9.49 11.00
C CYS A 14 -2.53 -9.91 12.46
N LEU A 15 -3.57 -10.68 12.72
CA LEU A 15 -3.81 -11.26 14.04
C LEU A 15 -2.90 -12.48 14.19
N ASN A 16 -2.01 -12.48 15.18
CA ASN A 16 -1.02 -13.56 15.35
C ASN A 16 -0.09 -13.69 14.12
N ASN A 17 0.73 -12.72 13.88
CA ASN A 17 1.63 -12.62 12.72
C ASN A 17 2.70 -13.74 12.72
N PRO A 18 2.69 -14.77 11.82
CA PRO A 18 1.70 -14.95 10.75
C PRO A 18 0.35 -15.47 11.25
N GLY A 19 -0.69 -15.22 10.47
CA GLY A 19 -2.04 -15.66 10.79
C GLY A 19 -3.08 -14.96 9.94
N ARG A 20 -4.28 -14.79 10.50
CA ARG A 20 -5.37 -14.10 9.81
C ARG A 20 -5.01 -12.64 9.63
N GLY A 21 -5.20 -12.11 8.43
CA GLY A 21 -4.88 -10.73 8.14
C GLY A 21 -5.95 -10.01 7.37
N GLY A 22 -5.88 -8.68 7.43
CA GLY A 22 -6.75 -7.80 6.68
C GLY A 22 -5.97 -6.59 6.17
N TRP A 23 -6.51 -5.93 5.16
CA TRP A 23 -5.91 -4.75 4.59
C TRP A 23 -6.99 -3.74 4.23
N ALA A 24 -6.61 -2.48 4.17
CA ALA A 24 -7.52 -1.41 3.75
C ALA A 24 -6.77 -0.34 2.98
N ALA A 25 -7.46 0.26 2.01
CA ALA A 25 -6.94 1.38 1.25
C ALA A 25 -8.07 2.40 1.05
N ALA A 26 -7.77 3.67 1.28
CA ALA A 26 -8.69 4.77 1.04
C ALA A 26 -8.12 5.63 -0.08
N VAL A 27 -8.80 5.63 -1.22
CA VAL A 27 -8.38 6.38 -2.41
C VAL A 27 -9.24 7.65 -2.50
N ARG A 28 -8.58 8.80 -2.40
CA ARG A 28 -9.25 10.10 -2.48
C ARG A 28 -8.75 10.86 -3.70
N ARG A 29 -9.69 11.38 -4.49
CA ARG A 29 -9.37 12.18 -5.66
C ARG A 29 -9.75 13.63 -5.41
N TYR A 30 -8.86 14.53 -5.84
CA TYR A 30 -9.00 15.98 -5.61
C TYR A 30 -9.05 16.71 -6.95
N ALA A 31 -9.88 17.74 -7.01
CA ALA A 31 -9.90 18.70 -8.08
C ALA A 31 -9.79 20.08 -7.44
N ASP A 32 -8.79 20.88 -7.85
CA ASP A 32 -8.54 22.22 -7.28
C ASP A 32 -8.45 22.16 -5.74
N ASP A 33 -7.72 21.16 -5.22
CA ASP A 33 -7.49 20.94 -3.80
C ASP A 33 -8.74 20.58 -2.99
N GLU A 34 -9.87 20.30 -3.64
CA GLU A 34 -11.07 19.81 -2.99
C GLU A 34 -11.23 18.32 -3.22
N GLU A 35 -11.54 17.59 -2.15
CA GLU A 35 -11.85 16.17 -2.28
C GLU A 35 -13.20 16.02 -2.98
N VAL A 36 -13.19 15.38 -4.16
CA VAL A 36 -14.39 15.23 -4.97
C VAL A 36 -14.86 13.78 -5.08
N LYS A 37 -14.00 12.81 -4.71
CA LYS A 37 -14.35 11.40 -4.77
C LYS A 37 -13.53 10.62 -3.76
N LYS A 38 -14.16 9.63 -3.12
CA LYS A 38 -13.51 8.74 -2.16
C LYS A 38 -13.96 7.31 -2.41
N ALA A 39 -13.00 6.38 -2.43
CA ALA A 39 -13.28 4.94 -2.51
C ALA A 39 -12.56 4.24 -1.37
N LEU A 40 -13.26 3.37 -0.66
CA LEU A 40 -12.70 2.53 0.39
C LEU A 40 -12.64 1.10 -0.12
N LEU A 41 -11.45 0.49 0.03
CA LEU A 41 -11.25 -0.91 -0.33
C LEU A 41 -10.75 -1.65 0.90
N SER A 42 -11.16 -2.91 1.03
CA SER A 42 -10.64 -3.76 2.08
C SER A 42 -10.72 -5.22 1.65
N GLY A 43 -9.95 -6.06 2.32
CA GLY A 43 -9.96 -7.48 2.07
C GLY A 43 -9.26 -8.21 3.20
N HIS A 44 -9.27 -9.54 3.14
CA HIS A 44 -8.69 -10.37 4.18
C HIS A 44 -8.04 -11.62 3.59
N ALA A 45 -7.22 -12.28 4.39
CA ALA A 45 -6.57 -13.52 4.03
C ALA A 45 -6.51 -14.43 5.27
N PRO A 46 -6.73 -15.74 5.12
CA PRO A 46 -6.74 -16.68 6.27
C PRO A 46 -5.35 -16.94 6.84
N ALA A 47 -4.30 -16.83 6.03
CA ALA A 47 -2.93 -17.08 6.46
C ALA A 47 -1.98 -16.14 5.72
N THR A 48 -1.46 -15.15 6.44
CA THR A 48 -0.62 -14.11 5.83
C THR A 48 0.29 -13.49 6.89
N THR A 49 0.92 -12.37 6.55
CA THR A 49 1.77 -11.59 7.45
C THR A 49 1.41 -10.12 7.39
N ASN A 50 1.85 -9.35 8.39
CA ASN A 50 1.67 -7.91 8.39
C ASN A 50 2.24 -7.28 7.11
N ASN A 51 3.48 -7.68 6.74
CA ASN A 51 4.14 -7.12 5.56
C ASN A 51 3.34 -7.35 4.29
N ARG A 52 2.83 -8.57 4.11
CA ARG A 52 2.02 -8.88 2.92
C ARG A 52 0.73 -8.07 2.88
N MET A 53 0.09 -7.84 4.04
CA MET A 53 -1.14 -7.05 4.10
C MET A 53 -0.87 -5.56 3.81
N GLU A 54 0.24 -5.02 4.31
CA GLU A 54 0.67 -3.66 3.99
C GLU A 54 0.90 -3.48 2.48
N MET A 55 1.61 -4.42 1.88
CA MET A 55 1.92 -4.38 0.45
C MET A 55 0.65 -4.56 -0.39
N THR A 56 -0.24 -5.46 0.04
CA THR A 56 -1.51 -5.71 -0.66
C THR A 56 -2.40 -4.47 -0.65
N ALA A 57 -2.46 -3.75 0.48
CA ALA A 57 -3.23 -2.52 0.56
C ALA A 57 -2.77 -1.50 -0.47
N ALA A 58 -1.46 -1.29 -0.57
CA ALA A 58 -0.90 -0.36 -1.55
C ALA A 58 -1.18 -0.82 -2.99
N LEU A 59 -0.97 -2.11 -3.26
CA LEU A 59 -1.19 -2.69 -4.58
C LEU A 59 -2.65 -2.53 -5.03
N ARG A 60 -3.58 -2.84 -4.14
CA ARG A 60 -5.01 -2.77 -4.48
C ARG A 60 -5.48 -1.33 -4.60
N GLY A 61 -4.97 -0.43 -3.76
CA GLY A 61 -5.28 1.00 -3.88
C GLY A 61 -4.80 1.56 -5.21
N LEU A 62 -3.55 1.30 -5.56
CA LEU A 62 -2.97 1.73 -6.84
C LEU A 62 -3.70 1.11 -8.03
N GLY A 63 -4.21 -0.11 -7.87
CA GLY A 63 -4.94 -0.80 -8.92
C GLY A 63 -6.26 -0.11 -9.31
N LYS A 64 -6.75 0.82 -8.50
CA LYS A 64 -7.94 1.62 -8.80
C LYS A 64 -7.64 2.83 -9.68
N ILE A 65 -6.38 3.15 -9.90
CA ILE A 65 -5.98 4.27 -10.72
C ILE A 65 -5.93 3.80 -12.17
N LYS A 66 -6.61 4.51 -13.05
CA LYS A 66 -6.56 4.23 -14.48
C LYS A 66 -5.25 4.76 -15.05
N ARG A 67 -4.67 4.05 -16.01
CA ARG A 67 -3.39 4.44 -16.61
C ARG A 67 -3.43 5.79 -17.30
N ASN A 68 -4.60 6.21 -17.77
CA ASN A 68 -4.75 7.50 -18.42
C ASN A 68 -5.08 8.65 -17.46
N GLU A 69 -5.16 8.39 -16.17
CA GLU A 69 -5.33 9.46 -15.20
C GLU A 69 -4.00 10.20 -15.02
N GLN A 70 -3.98 11.45 -15.41
CA GLN A 70 -2.79 12.31 -15.28
C GLN A 70 -2.87 13.06 -13.96
N ALA A 71 -2.57 12.36 -12.88
CA ALA A 71 -2.63 12.92 -11.55
C ALA A 71 -1.36 12.59 -10.79
N GLN A 72 -1.02 13.44 -9.83
CA GLN A 72 0.05 13.18 -8.87
C GLN A 72 -0.52 12.31 -7.77
N ILE A 73 0.08 11.13 -7.55
CA ILE A 73 -0.40 10.15 -6.59
C ILE A 73 0.55 10.12 -5.40
N THR A 74 0.01 10.22 -4.19
CA THR A 74 0.78 10.02 -2.97
C THR A 74 0.21 8.85 -2.20
N VAL A 75 1.05 7.86 -1.93
CA VAL A 75 0.70 6.71 -1.09
C VAL A 75 1.26 6.94 0.31
N TYR A 76 0.40 6.87 1.30
CA TYR A 76 0.76 7.00 2.72
C TYR A 76 0.69 5.63 3.38
N SER A 77 1.76 5.23 4.04
CA SER A 77 1.83 3.96 4.75
C SER A 77 2.69 4.10 6.00
N ASP A 78 2.36 3.36 7.05
CA ASP A 78 3.21 3.29 8.24
C ASP A 78 4.23 2.16 8.16
N SER A 79 4.25 1.42 7.06
CA SER A 79 5.21 0.35 6.84
C SER A 79 6.53 0.89 6.31
N GLN A 80 7.57 0.89 7.16
CA GLN A 80 8.90 1.29 6.74
C GLN A 80 9.47 0.35 5.67
N LEU A 81 9.11 -0.93 5.71
CA LEU A 81 9.53 -1.90 4.70
C LEU A 81 8.98 -1.53 3.33
N LEU A 82 7.69 -1.22 3.24
CA LEU A 82 7.06 -0.85 1.98
C LEU A 82 7.69 0.42 1.41
N ILE A 83 7.79 1.45 2.24
CA ILE A 83 8.35 2.73 1.81
C ILE A 83 9.82 2.57 1.40
N GLY A 84 10.62 1.89 2.21
CA GLY A 84 12.03 1.66 1.91
C GLY A 84 12.23 0.86 0.64
N GLY A 85 11.44 -0.18 0.45
CA GLY A 85 11.51 -0.99 -0.77
C GLY A 85 11.21 -0.19 -2.02
N MET A 86 10.10 0.55 -2.01
CA MET A 86 9.68 1.31 -3.20
C MET A 86 10.58 2.52 -3.49
N THR A 87 11.21 3.11 -2.48
CA THR A 87 12.00 4.33 -2.66
C THR A 87 13.51 4.10 -2.76
N GLU A 88 14.02 3.00 -2.19
CA GLU A 88 15.47 2.80 -2.08
C GLU A 88 15.96 1.43 -2.58
N TRP A 89 15.34 0.33 -2.13
CA TRP A 89 15.95 -1.00 -2.25
C TRP A 89 15.66 -1.73 -3.55
N LEU A 90 14.54 -1.45 -4.19
CA LEU A 90 14.12 -2.17 -5.41
C LEU A 90 15.17 -2.21 -6.52
N PRO A 91 15.83 -1.09 -6.89
CA PRO A 91 16.84 -1.15 -7.97
C PRO A 91 17.97 -2.12 -7.66
N ASN A 92 18.43 -2.18 -6.42
CA ASN A 92 19.50 -3.11 -6.04
C ASN A 92 19.02 -4.56 -6.08
N TRP A 93 17.82 -4.82 -5.60
CA TRP A 93 17.25 -6.16 -5.65
C TRP A 93 17.11 -6.65 -7.09
N GLN A 94 16.64 -5.79 -7.98
CA GLN A 94 16.48 -6.13 -9.37
C GLN A 94 17.84 -6.43 -10.05
N ARG A 95 18.87 -5.66 -9.73
CA ARG A 95 20.22 -5.88 -10.24
C ARG A 95 20.87 -7.14 -9.67
N ASN A 96 20.50 -7.53 -8.46
CA ASN A 96 21.10 -8.67 -7.76
C ASN A 96 20.23 -9.93 -7.83
N ALA A 97 19.44 -10.08 -8.90
CA ALA A 97 18.57 -11.24 -9.11
C ALA A 97 17.62 -11.50 -7.92
N TRP A 98 17.09 -10.42 -7.35
CA TRP A 98 16.18 -10.45 -6.21
C TRP A 98 16.80 -11.09 -4.95
N ARG A 99 18.06 -10.77 -4.70
CA ARG A 99 18.77 -11.19 -3.50
C ARG A 99 19.20 -9.99 -2.69
N LYS A 100 19.12 -10.14 -1.36
CA LYS A 100 19.64 -9.16 -0.43
C LYS A 100 21.16 -9.18 -0.44
N SER A 101 21.80 -8.16 0.16
CA SER A 101 23.25 -8.11 0.32
C SER A 101 23.80 -9.32 1.09
N SER A 102 22.99 -9.92 1.96
CA SER A 102 23.33 -11.15 2.68
C SER A 102 23.35 -12.40 1.80
N GLY A 103 22.90 -12.31 0.56
CA GLY A 103 22.75 -13.45 -0.35
C GLY A 103 21.42 -14.17 -0.26
N LYS A 104 20.59 -13.84 0.75
CA LYS A 104 19.28 -14.46 0.92
C LYS A 104 18.27 -13.88 -0.07
N PRO A 105 17.31 -14.69 -0.54
CA PRO A 105 16.25 -14.18 -1.43
C PRO A 105 15.45 -13.06 -0.76
N VAL A 106 15.01 -12.09 -1.56
CA VAL A 106 14.12 -11.04 -1.09
C VAL A 106 12.74 -11.67 -0.85
N GLU A 107 12.19 -11.41 0.34
CA GLU A 107 10.87 -11.93 0.70
C GLU A 107 9.77 -11.18 -0.04
N ASN A 108 8.64 -11.83 -0.28
CA ASN A 108 7.46 -11.23 -0.90
C ASN A 108 7.74 -10.68 -2.32
N ARG A 109 8.62 -11.34 -3.04
CA ARG A 109 8.99 -10.93 -4.40
C ARG A 109 7.77 -10.78 -5.31
N ASP A 110 6.79 -11.68 -5.18
CA ASP A 110 5.55 -11.64 -5.95
C ASP A 110 4.84 -10.28 -5.80
N LEU A 111 4.76 -9.78 -4.58
CA LEU A 111 4.11 -8.50 -4.31
C LEU A 111 4.98 -7.32 -4.77
N TRP A 112 6.31 -7.40 -4.59
CA TRP A 112 7.20 -6.36 -5.08
C TRP A 112 7.11 -6.22 -6.60
N GLU A 113 7.10 -7.33 -7.32
CA GLU A 113 6.98 -7.30 -8.78
C GLU A 113 5.62 -6.75 -9.22
N ALA A 114 4.55 -7.11 -8.52
CA ALA A 114 3.21 -6.58 -8.81
C ALA A 114 3.13 -5.07 -8.55
N LEU A 115 3.78 -4.59 -7.48
CA LEU A 115 3.83 -3.16 -7.16
C LEU A 115 4.59 -2.39 -8.24
N VAL A 116 5.71 -2.91 -8.71
CA VAL A 116 6.46 -2.28 -9.80
C VAL A 116 5.57 -2.17 -11.04
N ALA A 117 4.87 -3.25 -11.38
CA ALA A 117 4.01 -3.28 -12.57
C ALA A 117 2.84 -2.29 -12.48
N VAL A 118 2.19 -2.21 -11.31
CA VAL A 118 1.04 -1.31 -11.14
C VAL A 118 1.45 0.16 -11.17
N CYS A 119 2.66 0.48 -10.74
CA CYS A 119 3.17 1.85 -10.74
C CYS A 119 3.66 2.31 -12.12
N GLU A 120 3.83 1.39 -13.06
CA GLU A 120 4.37 1.73 -14.37
C GLU A 120 3.46 2.73 -15.09
N GLY A 121 4.05 3.85 -15.52
CA GLY A 121 3.31 4.92 -16.17
C GLY A 121 2.56 5.85 -15.22
N LEU A 122 2.66 5.64 -13.92
CA LEU A 122 2.04 6.51 -12.91
C LEU A 122 3.09 7.37 -12.21
N ASP A 123 2.68 8.57 -11.80
CA ASP A 123 3.53 9.46 -10.99
C ASP A 123 3.18 9.23 -9.52
N VAL A 124 3.96 8.37 -8.87
CA VAL A 124 3.68 7.93 -7.49
C VAL A 124 4.77 8.41 -6.55
N LYS A 125 4.35 9.10 -5.49
CA LYS A 125 5.21 9.49 -4.38
C LYS A 125 4.84 8.63 -3.18
N TRP A 126 5.85 8.09 -2.50
CA TRP A 126 5.68 7.24 -1.33
C TRP A 126 6.03 8.04 -0.08
N THR A 127 5.13 8.07 0.90
CA THR A 127 5.32 8.85 2.13
C THR A 127 5.06 7.97 3.33
N TRP A 128 6.08 7.85 4.18
CA TRP A 128 5.94 7.15 5.46
C TRP A 128 5.20 8.04 6.46
N VAL A 129 4.26 7.45 7.18
CA VAL A 129 3.55 8.11 8.28
C VAL A 129 3.73 7.26 9.53
N ARG A 130 3.82 7.91 10.69
CA ARG A 130 3.94 7.19 11.95
C ARG A 130 2.58 6.58 12.31
N GLY A 131 2.55 5.26 12.54
CA GLY A 131 1.33 4.58 12.97
C GLY A 131 0.87 5.04 14.33
N HIS A 132 -0.44 5.05 14.56
CA HIS A 132 -1.07 5.38 15.84
C HIS A 132 -0.65 6.76 16.38
N ASN A 133 -0.53 7.73 15.48
CA ASN A 133 -0.06 9.08 15.82
C ASN A 133 -1.17 10.13 15.78
N GLY A 134 -2.44 9.71 15.89
CA GLY A 134 -3.57 10.61 15.88
C GLY A 134 -4.00 11.12 14.51
N ASP A 135 -3.38 10.65 13.43
CA ASP A 135 -3.80 11.00 12.07
C ASP A 135 -5.10 10.27 11.76
N ALA A 136 -6.19 11.04 11.59
CA ALA A 136 -7.52 10.48 11.36
C ALA A 136 -7.59 9.57 10.14
N ARG A 137 -6.87 9.91 9.07
CA ARG A 137 -6.91 9.12 7.83
C ARG A 137 -6.13 7.82 7.97
N ASN A 138 -5.01 7.85 8.69
CA ASN A 138 -4.26 6.63 9.00
C ASN A 138 -5.07 5.72 9.93
N GLU A 139 -5.72 6.30 10.93
CA GLU A 139 -6.54 5.54 11.86
C GLU A 139 -7.78 4.94 11.20
N GLU A 140 -8.34 5.61 10.21
CA GLU A 140 -9.46 5.09 9.43
C GLU A 140 -9.11 3.76 8.77
N VAL A 141 -8.00 3.70 8.04
CA VAL A 141 -7.59 2.47 7.36
C VAL A 141 -7.11 1.41 8.35
N ASP A 142 -6.49 1.82 9.46
CA ASP A 142 -6.11 0.90 10.52
C ASP A 142 -7.34 0.15 11.07
N ALA A 143 -8.39 0.88 11.39
CA ALA A 143 -9.62 0.30 11.92
C ALA A 143 -10.28 -0.64 10.90
N ILE A 144 -10.31 -0.27 9.64
CA ILE A 144 -10.91 -1.09 8.58
C ILE A 144 -10.09 -2.36 8.35
N ALA A 145 -8.76 -2.24 8.34
CA ALA A 145 -7.87 -3.40 8.16
C ALA A 145 -8.03 -4.38 9.32
N PHE A 146 -8.08 -3.88 10.55
CA PHE A 146 -8.28 -4.71 11.73
C PHE A 146 -9.63 -5.43 11.68
N ALA A 147 -10.69 -4.71 11.33
CA ALA A 147 -12.03 -5.31 11.20
C ALA A 147 -12.05 -6.39 10.11
N ALA A 148 -11.37 -6.16 8.99
CA ALA A 148 -11.27 -7.14 7.91
C ALA A 148 -10.54 -8.40 8.36
N ALA A 149 -9.43 -8.26 9.10
CA ALA A 149 -8.70 -9.39 9.65
C ALA A 149 -9.56 -10.22 10.60
N SER A 150 -10.42 -9.56 11.37
CA SER A 150 -11.30 -10.21 12.34
C SER A 150 -12.45 -10.99 11.70
N LYS A 151 -12.76 -10.72 10.42
CA LYS A 151 -13.84 -11.41 9.69
C LYS A 151 -13.43 -12.76 9.14
N VAL A 152 -12.15 -13.08 9.15
CA VAL A 152 -11.68 -14.36 8.62
C VAL A 152 -12.09 -15.47 9.58
N ALA A 153 -12.84 -16.42 9.09
CA ALA A 153 -13.28 -17.58 9.87
C ALA A 153 -12.17 -18.64 9.98
#